data_182522a04553bd6cb8ea0393ee4bf2fc
#
_entry.id   182522a04553bd6cb8ea0393ee4bf2fc
#
_cell.length_a   1.000
_cell.length_b   1.000
_cell.length_c   1.000
_cell.angle_alpha   90.00
_cell.angle_beta   90.00
_cell.angle_gamma   90.00
#
_symmetry.space_group_name_H-M   'P 1'
#
loop_
_entity.id
_entity.type
_entity.pdbx_description
1 polymer ?
#
loop_
_entity_poly.entity_id
_entity_poly.type
_entity_poly.pdbx_seq_one_letter_code
_entity_poly.pdbx_strand_id
1 'polypeptide(L)'
;IGGILGIGAAAYLVFYHRNKYVSCIVNFAITGLSGIPSILFGLVGYTLLIYGFGISRSLLCASLCVSAMIVPFVAIRARKVFEEKGISYMTNSISLGLSREYALRKMILPVCFPELLGTVALGMAYGMGAVAPILYTGAVMQAGVPSKLTDPFMSLPYHLYTLVNNGFSLDYAYGTAFVLMLLLLIIQLICKFVTYMRKGN
;
A
#
# COMPACT_ATOMS: atom_id res chain seq x y z
N ILE A 1 7.00 0.05 1.95
CA ILE A 1 6.90 1.34 2.66
C ILE A 1 5.43 1.61 3.03
N GLY A 2 4.52 1.77 2.05
CA GLY A 2 3.12 2.12 2.30
C GLY A 2 2.38 1.20 3.28
N GLY A 3 2.62 -0.11 3.22
CA GLY A 3 2.03 -1.08 4.14
C GLY A 3 2.45 -0.86 5.60
N ILE A 4 3.74 -0.63 5.84
CA ILE A 4 4.28 -0.40 7.20
C ILE A 4 3.74 0.91 7.78
N LEU A 5 3.75 1.98 6.99
CA LEU A 5 3.22 3.28 7.42
C LEU A 5 1.72 3.23 7.70
N GLY A 6 0.94 2.54 6.85
CA GLY A 6 -0.49 2.35 7.05
C GLY A 6 -0.82 1.57 8.33
N ILE A 7 -0.12 0.45 8.57
CA ILE A 7 -0.29 -0.32 9.81
C ILE A 7 0.13 0.49 11.03
N GLY A 8 1.24 1.23 10.96
CA GLY A 8 1.71 2.10 12.03
C GLY A 8 0.70 3.19 12.38
N ALA A 9 0.13 3.87 11.37
CA ALA A 9 -0.92 4.87 11.56
C ALA A 9 -2.18 4.27 12.20
N ALA A 10 -2.59 3.08 11.76
CA ALA A 10 -3.72 2.36 12.34
C ALA A 10 -3.48 1.98 13.80
N ALA A 11 -2.31 1.43 14.12
CA ALA A 11 -1.94 1.07 15.49
C ALA A 11 -1.92 2.31 16.41
N TYR A 12 -1.40 3.43 15.90
CA TYR A 12 -1.43 4.70 16.65
C TYR A 12 -2.86 5.14 16.95
N LEU A 13 -3.74 5.14 15.95
CA LEU A 13 -5.13 5.57 16.12
C LEU A 13 -5.93 4.68 17.07
N VAL A 14 -5.65 3.37 17.12
CA VAL A 14 -6.41 2.44 17.96
C VAL A 14 -5.84 2.38 19.39
N PHE A 15 -4.53 2.34 19.57
CA PHE A 15 -3.92 2.03 20.86
C PHE A 15 -3.24 3.19 21.57
N TYR A 16 -2.87 4.27 20.82
CA TYR A 16 -2.04 5.36 21.37
C TYR A 16 -2.71 6.74 21.32
N HIS A 17 -3.99 6.85 20.97
CA HIS A 17 -4.66 8.15 20.83
C HIS A 17 -4.82 8.89 22.18
N ARG A 18 -3.70 9.28 22.77
CA ARG A 18 -3.68 10.08 24.01
C ARG A 18 -4.12 11.53 23.77
N ASN A 19 -3.81 12.09 22.60
CA ASN A 19 -4.18 13.46 22.24
C ASN A 19 -5.28 13.43 21.19
N LYS A 20 -6.49 13.88 21.57
CA LYS A 20 -7.68 13.93 20.72
C LYS A 20 -7.47 14.75 19.42
N TYR A 21 -6.70 15.85 19.51
CA TYR A 21 -6.42 16.70 18.34
C TYR A 21 -5.54 15.98 17.32
N VAL A 22 -4.48 15.34 17.77
CA VAL A 22 -3.57 14.58 16.86
C VAL A 22 -4.31 13.43 16.20
N SER A 23 -5.11 12.68 16.97
CA SER A 23 -5.93 11.60 16.41
C SER A 23 -6.96 12.10 15.40
N CYS A 24 -7.56 13.26 15.65
CA CYS A 24 -8.49 13.89 14.71
C CYS A 24 -7.78 14.26 13.40
N ILE A 25 -6.60 14.90 13.48
CA ILE A 25 -5.80 15.28 12.31
C ILE A 25 -5.39 14.06 11.50
N VAL A 26 -4.86 13.02 12.15
CA VAL A 26 -4.41 11.78 11.48
C VAL A 26 -5.60 11.08 10.82
N ASN A 27 -6.73 10.98 11.52
CA ASN A 27 -7.93 10.36 10.94
C ASN A 27 -8.48 11.17 9.77
N PHE A 28 -8.52 12.50 9.88
CA PHE A 28 -8.92 13.39 8.79
C PHE A 28 -8.00 13.25 7.58
N ALA A 29 -6.68 13.21 7.80
CA ALA A 29 -5.70 13.02 6.73
C ALA A 29 -5.88 11.67 6.02
N ILE A 30 -6.03 10.56 6.78
CA ILE A 30 -6.25 9.23 6.21
C ILE A 30 -7.54 9.19 5.40
N THR A 31 -8.64 9.71 5.95
CA THR A 31 -9.94 9.71 5.28
C THR A 31 -9.93 10.62 4.06
N GLY A 32 -9.34 11.81 4.18
CA GLY A 32 -9.19 12.75 3.07
C GLY A 32 -8.34 12.16 1.93
N LEU A 33 -7.17 11.60 2.25
CA LEU A 33 -6.31 10.95 1.25
C LEU A 33 -6.99 9.76 0.56
N SER A 34 -7.84 9.02 1.26
CA SER A 34 -8.55 7.87 0.66
C SER A 34 -9.57 8.27 -0.40
N GLY A 35 -10.07 9.50 -0.37
CA GLY A 35 -10.99 10.05 -1.37
C GLY A 35 -10.31 10.70 -2.57
N ILE A 36 -8.99 10.86 -2.57
CA ILE A 36 -8.26 11.51 -3.65
C ILE A 36 -8.14 10.55 -4.85
N PRO A 37 -8.50 10.98 -6.08
CA PRO A 37 -8.27 10.21 -7.29
C PRO A 37 -6.78 9.87 -7.48
N SER A 38 -6.47 8.64 -7.89
CA SER A 38 -5.09 8.15 -8.04
C SER A 38 -4.21 9.01 -8.95
N ILE A 39 -4.80 9.65 -9.95
CA ILE A 39 -4.08 10.55 -10.87
C ILE A 39 -3.46 11.75 -10.14
N LEU A 40 -4.11 12.27 -9.11
CA LEU A 40 -3.59 13.40 -8.33
C LEU A 40 -2.34 13.03 -7.56
N PHE A 41 -2.20 11.80 -7.07
CA PHE A 41 -0.94 11.33 -6.48
C PHE A 41 0.22 11.38 -7.48
N GLY A 42 -0.06 11.05 -8.75
CA GLY A 42 0.93 11.17 -9.83
C GLY A 42 1.30 12.62 -10.15
N LEU A 43 0.31 13.50 -10.27
CA LEU A 43 0.52 14.93 -10.58
C LEU A 43 1.25 15.64 -9.44
N VAL A 44 0.84 15.42 -8.19
CA VAL A 44 1.51 15.97 -7.01
C VAL A 44 2.93 15.42 -6.90
N GLY A 45 3.11 14.11 -7.11
CA GLY A 45 4.43 13.50 -7.13
C GLY A 45 5.34 14.08 -8.22
N TYR A 46 4.82 14.29 -9.42
CA TYR A 46 5.53 14.97 -10.51
C TYR A 46 5.95 16.38 -10.10
N THR A 47 5.01 17.17 -9.61
CA THR A 47 5.26 18.58 -9.26
C THR A 47 6.25 18.69 -8.10
N LEU A 48 6.12 17.88 -7.06
CA LEU A 48 6.98 17.97 -5.89
C LEU A 48 8.33 17.30 -6.10
N LEU A 49 8.35 16.03 -6.56
CA LEU A 49 9.58 15.25 -6.61
C LEU A 49 10.41 15.58 -7.86
N ILE A 50 9.78 15.68 -9.02
CA ILE A 50 10.51 15.87 -10.27
C ILE A 50 10.77 17.36 -10.53
N TYR A 51 9.72 18.18 -10.50
CA TYR A 51 9.87 19.60 -10.77
C TYR A 51 10.47 20.37 -9.59
N GLY A 52 10.01 20.11 -8.35
CA GLY A 52 10.45 20.84 -7.15
C GLY A 52 11.82 20.40 -6.66
N PHE A 53 12.07 19.11 -6.54
CA PHE A 53 13.35 18.58 -6.04
C PHE A 53 14.35 18.22 -7.16
N GLY A 54 13.97 18.31 -8.44
CA GLY A 54 14.85 17.99 -9.57
C GLY A 54 15.20 16.49 -9.69
N ILE A 55 14.42 15.59 -9.06
CA ILE A 55 14.68 14.16 -9.13
C ILE A 55 14.17 13.64 -10.49
N SER A 56 14.98 12.87 -11.19
CA SER A 56 14.55 12.27 -12.47
C SER A 56 13.42 11.26 -12.28
N ARG A 57 12.63 11.03 -13.36
CA ARG A 57 11.65 9.94 -13.40
C ARG A 57 12.33 8.62 -13.04
N SER A 58 11.82 7.93 -12.02
CA SER A 58 12.53 6.80 -11.44
C SER A 58 11.62 5.85 -10.69
N LEU A 59 12.11 4.64 -10.47
CA LEU A 59 11.45 3.65 -9.61
C LEU A 59 11.24 4.21 -8.19
N LEU A 60 12.17 5.01 -7.67
CA LEU A 60 12.06 5.65 -6.37
C LEU A 60 10.86 6.61 -6.31
N CYS A 61 10.77 7.55 -7.27
CA CYS A 61 9.66 8.51 -7.31
C CYS A 61 8.31 7.81 -7.43
N ALA A 62 8.20 6.83 -8.34
CA ALA A 62 6.97 6.06 -8.51
C ALA A 62 6.61 5.29 -7.24
N SER A 63 7.59 4.66 -6.57
CA SER A 63 7.34 3.90 -5.34
C SER A 63 6.88 4.78 -4.19
N LEU A 64 7.39 6.01 -4.06
CA LEU A 64 6.94 6.97 -3.07
C LEU A 64 5.49 7.41 -3.32
N CYS A 65 5.15 7.74 -4.57
CA CYS A 65 3.79 8.14 -4.95
C CYS A 65 2.77 7.02 -4.77
N VAL A 66 3.10 5.81 -5.22
CA VAL A 66 2.24 4.63 -5.02
C VAL A 66 2.13 4.29 -3.53
N SER A 67 3.22 4.42 -2.75
CA SER A 67 3.17 4.22 -1.31
C SER A 67 2.24 5.21 -0.63
N ALA A 68 2.30 6.50 -0.98
CA ALA A 68 1.41 7.52 -0.45
C ALA A 68 -0.07 7.21 -0.74
N MET A 69 -0.38 6.69 -1.93
CA MET A 69 -1.73 6.25 -2.32
C MET A 69 -2.19 5.02 -1.52
N ILE A 70 -1.28 4.07 -1.23
CA ILE A 70 -1.60 2.83 -0.52
C ILE A 70 -1.79 3.05 0.99
N VAL A 71 -1.07 4.01 1.60
CA VAL A 71 -1.11 4.27 3.05
C VAL A 71 -2.53 4.39 3.60
N PRO A 72 -3.42 5.26 3.10
CA PRO A 72 -4.78 5.38 3.63
C PRO A 72 -5.59 4.09 3.47
N PHE A 73 -5.45 3.40 2.34
CA PHE A 73 -6.13 2.14 2.09
C PHE A 73 -5.75 1.06 3.12
N VAL A 74 -4.45 0.90 3.39
CA VAL A 74 -3.95 -0.04 4.38
C VAL A 74 -4.32 0.40 5.79
N ALA A 75 -4.22 1.70 6.11
CA ALA A 75 -4.54 2.22 7.44
C ALA A 75 -6.00 1.96 7.83
N ILE A 76 -6.95 2.21 6.93
CA ILE A 76 -8.38 1.98 7.19
C ILE A 76 -8.67 0.49 7.44
N ARG A 77 -8.07 -0.40 6.65
CA ARG A 77 -8.25 -1.84 6.81
C ARG A 77 -7.55 -2.41 8.04
N ALA A 78 -6.31 -2.01 8.30
CA ALA A 78 -5.55 -2.42 9.47
C ALA A 78 -6.22 -1.92 10.75
N ARG A 79 -6.81 -0.72 10.75
CA ARG A 79 -7.59 -0.20 11.85
C ARG A 79 -8.76 -1.13 12.20
N LYS A 80 -9.52 -1.60 11.22
CA LYS A 80 -10.61 -2.58 11.42
C LYS A 80 -10.10 -3.85 12.09
N VAL A 81 -8.99 -4.40 11.62
CA VAL A 81 -8.37 -5.60 12.21
C VAL A 81 -8.01 -5.37 13.67
N PHE A 82 -7.42 -4.21 14.00
CA PHE A 82 -7.08 -3.86 15.38
C PHE A 82 -8.31 -3.60 16.26
N GLU A 83 -9.35 -2.99 15.73
CA GLU A 83 -10.61 -2.74 16.45
C GLU A 83 -11.33 -4.05 16.76
N GLU A 84 -11.41 -4.97 15.81
CA GLU A 84 -12.12 -6.24 15.98
C GLU A 84 -11.41 -7.22 16.93
N LYS A 85 -10.08 -7.28 16.88
CA LYS A 85 -9.29 -8.25 17.65
C LYS A 85 -8.38 -7.61 18.68
N GLY A 86 -7.68 -6.57 18.31
CA GLY A 86 -6.60 -6.00 19.13
C GLY A 86 -7.07 -5.37 20.43
N ILE A 87 -8.25 -4.73 20.45
CA ILE A 87 -8.78 -4.03 21.63
C ILE A 87 -8.98 -5.01 22.79
N SER A 88 -9.58 -6.16 22.53
CA SER A 88 -9.81 -7.20 23.54
C SER A 88 -8.51 -7.68 24.18
N TYR A 89 -7.49 -7.97 23.36
CA TYR A 89 -6.16 -8.35 23.85
C TYR A 89 -5.47 -7.22 24.62
N MET A 90 -5.61 -5.97 24.18
CA MET A 90 -5.06 -4.82 24.90
C MET A 90 -5.66 -4.68 26.30
N THR A 91 -7.00 -4.72 26.40
CA THR A 91 -7.71 -4.59 27.66
C THR A 91 -7.32 -5.69 28.64
N ASN A 92 -7.31 -6.94 28.18
CA ASN A 92 -6.92 -8.09 29.00
C ASN A 92 -5.46 -7.99 29.47
N SER A 93 -4.55 -7.55 28.59
CA SER A 93 -3.14 -7.39 28.94
C SER A 93 -2.91 -6.32 30.00
N ILE A 94 -3.60 -5.17 29.88
CA ILE A 94 -3.50 -4.09 30.86
C ILE A 94 -4.07 -4.55 32.22
N SER A 95 -5.16 -5.31 32.24
CA SER A 95 -5.74 -5.87 33.46
C SER A 95 -4.78 -6.83 34.19
N LEU A 96 -3.87 -7.47 33.44
CA LEU A 96 -2.79 -8.31 34.00
C LEU A 96 -1.53 -7.52 34.39
N GLY A 97 -1.58 -6.18 34.33
CA GLY A 97 -0.45 -5.31 34.67
C GLY A 97 0.65 -5.21 33.61
N LEU A 98 0.41 -5.70 32.39
CA LEU A 98 1.38 -5.61 31.29
C LEU A 98 1.41 -4.21 30.69
N SER A 99 2.59 -3.76 30.25
CA SER A 99 2.71 -2.48 29.56
C SER A 99 2.06 -2.53 28.17
N ARG A 100 1.55 -1.37 27.70
CA ARG A 100 0.93 -1.25 26.37
C ARG A 100 1.86 -1.68 25.25
N GLU A 101 3.14 -1.34 25.35
CA GLU A 101 4.14 -1.70 24.34
C GLU A 101 4.38 -3.22 24.29
N TYR A 102 4.47 -3.85 25.45
CA TYR A 102 4.61 -5.29 25.53
C TYR A 102 3.38 -5.99 24.95
N ALA A 103 2.18 -5.56 25.34
CA ALA A 103 0.92 -6.09 24.79
C ALA A 103 0.85 -5.95 23.28
N LEU A 104 1.19 -4.77 22.75
CA LEU A 104 1.17 -4.54 21.30
C LEU A 104 2.15 -5.46 20.54
N ARG A 105 3.42 -5.51 20.99
CA ARG A 105 4.48 -6.23 20.26
C ARG A 105 4.39 -7.74 20.43
N LYS A 106 4.04 -8.23 21.62
CA LYS A 106 4.09 -9.66 21.95
C LYS A 106 2.76 -10.39 21.85
N MET A 107 1.65 -9.67 21.90
CA MET A 107 0.32 -10.28 21.89
C MET A 107 -0.50 -9.84 20.67
N ILE A 108 -0.68 -8.54 20.46
CA ILE A 108 -1.60 -8.02 19.44
C ILE A 108 -1.04 -8.21 18.04
N LEU A 109 0.20 -7.76 17.80
CA LEU A 109 0.81 -7.88 16.47
C LEU A 109 0.90 -9.34 16.00
N PRO A 110 1.34 -10.33 16.79
CA PRO A 110 1.35 -11.72 16.37
C PRO A 110 -0.04 -12.27 16.04
N VAL A 111 -1.04 -11.95 16.86
CA VAL A 111 -2.43 -12.41 16.64
C VAL A 111 -3.07 -11.76 15.42
N CYS A 112 -2.85 -10.46 15.21
CA CYS A 112 -3.38 -9.74 14.06
C CYS A 112 -2.55 -9.95 12.78
N PHE A 113 -1.34 -10.48 12.88
CA PHE A 113 -0.38 -10.57 11.76
C PHE A 113 -0.95 -11.23 10.50
N PRO A 114 -1.68 -12.37 10.57
CA PRO A 114 -2.22 -13.00 9.38
C PRO A 114 -3.18 -12.07 8.60
N GLU A 115 -4.01 -11.31 9.30
CA GLU A 115 -4.98 -10.40 8.69
C GLU A 115 -4.33 -9.09 8.22
N LEU A 116 -3.32 -8.62 8.95
CA LEU A 116 -2.49 -7.50 8.51
C LEU A 116 -1.70 -7.85 7.25
N LEU A 117 -1.18 -9.08 7.15
CA LEU A 117 -0.52 -9.57 5.93
C LEU A 117 -1.49 -9.57 4.74
N GLY A 118 -2.70 -10.08 4.94
CA GLY A 118 -3.77 -10.01 3.92
C GLY A 118 -4.09 -8.57 3.50
N THR A 119 -4.12 -7.66 4.46
CA THR A 119 -4.35 -6.23 4.20
C THR A 119 -3.24 -5.60 3.36
N VAL A 120 -1.98 -5.93 3.66
CA VAL A 120 -0.82 -5.47 2.88
C VAL A 120 -0.85 -6.06 1.47
N ALA A 121 -1.19 -7.35 1.32
CA ALA A 121 -1.32 -8.00 0.02
C ALA A 121 -2.38 -7.33 -0.87
N LEU A 122 -3.52 -6.97 -0.28
CA LEU A 122 -4.55 -6.18 -1.00
C LEU A 122 -4.05 -4.80 -1.38
N GLY A 123 -3.29 -4.13 -0.49
CA GLY A 123 -2.63 -2.86 -0.80
C GLY A 123 -1.61 -2.98 -1.93
N MET A 124 -0.82 -4.07 -1.96
CA MET A 124 0.10 -4.34 -3.07
C MET A 124 -0.66 -4.54 -4.39
N ALA A 125 -1.73 -5.34 -4.38
CA ALA A 125 -2.55 -5.53 -5.57
C ALA A 125 -3.15 -4.21 -6.10
N TYR A 126 -3.63 -3.35 -5.20
CA TYR A 126 -4.13 -2.01 -5.53
C TYR A 126 -3.02 -1.14 -6.16
N GLY A 127 -1.82 -1.14 -5.57
CA GLY A 127 -0.68 -0.39 -6.10
C GLY A 127 -0.15 -0.94 -7.43
N MET A 128 -0.14 -2.27 -7.61
CA MET A 128 0.29 -2.90 -8.86
C MET A 128 -0.67 -2.61 -10.02
N GLY A 129 -1.94 -2.33 -9.76
CA GLY A 129 -2.91 -1.91 -10.78
C GLY A 129 -2.86 -0.41 -11.10
N ALA A 130 -2.11 0.39 -10.36
CA ALA A 130 -2.09 1.83 -10.49
C ALA A 130 -1.24 2.29 -11.69
N VAL A 131 -1.90 2.77 -12.75
CA VAL A 131 -1.22 3.37 -13.92
C VAL A 131 -0.87 4.82 -13.67
N ALA A 132 -1.84 5.63 -13.22
CA ALA A 132 -1.73 7.08 -13.18
C ALA A 132 -0.57 7.62 -12.33
N PRO A 133 -0.32 7.16 -11.08
CA PRO A 133 0.84 7.62 -10.31
C PRO A 133 2.17 7.29 -10.98
N ILE A 134 2.26 6.12 -11.61
CA ILE A 134 3.48 5.63 -12.24
C ILE A 134 3.77 6.38 -13.55
N LEU A 135 2.72 6.67 -14.32
CA LEU A 135 2.80 7.39 -15.61
C LEU A 135 3.57 8.71 -15.51
N TYR A 136 3.31 9.47 -14.45
CA TYR A 136 3.92 10.79 -14.26
C TYR A 136 5.29 10.73 -13.60
N THR A 137 5.55 9.72 -12.76
CA THR A 137 6.69 9.76 -11.83
C THR A 137 7.82 8.79 -12.14
N GLY A 138 7.58 7.73 -12.88
CA GLY A 138 8.63 6.72 -13.10
C GLY A 138 8.59 5.98 -14.42
N ALA A 139 7.44 5.97 -15.10
CA ALA A 139 7.29 5.19 -16.31
C ALA A 139 7.91 5.89 -17.55
N VAL A 140 8.65 5.10 -18.33
CA VAL A 140 9.18 5.50 -19.65
C VAL A 140 8.92 4.35 -20.62
N MET A 141 8.49 4.69 -21.84
CA MET A 141 8.30 3.71 -22.90
C MET A 141 9.63 3.01 -23.23
N GLN A 142 9.57 1.71 -23.40
CA GLN A 142 10.73 0.87 -23.75
C GLN A 142 11.90 0.98 -22.75
N ALA A 143 11.62 1.34 -21.49
CA ALA A 143 12.62 1.27 -20.45
C ALA A 143 13.06 -0.18 -20.25
N GLY A 144 14.37 -0.39 -20.14
CA GLY A 144 14.94 -1.67 -19.74
C GLY A 144 14.62 -2.04 -18.29
N VAL A 145 15.14 -3.18 -17.83
CA VAL A 145 15.04 -3.57 -16.43
C VAL A 145 15.86 -2.59 -15.58
N PRO A 146 15.27 -1.93 -14.58
CA PRO A 146 15.99 -0.97 -13.75
C PRO A 146 17.07 -1.69 -12.91
N SER A 147 18.28 -1.18 -12.95
CA SER A 147 19.39 -1.68 -12.14
C SER A 147 19.56 -0.89 -10.83
N LYS A 148 19.08 0.34 -10.81
CA LYS A 148 19.12 1.25 -9.65
C LYS A 148 17.73 1.80 -9.36
N LEU A 149 17.52 2.25 -8.13
CA LEU A 149 16.26 2.91 -7.73
C LEU A 149 16.02 4.24 -8.47
N THR A 150 17.06 4.83 -9.00
CA THR A 150 17.02 6.07 -9.79
C THR A 150 16.72 5.85 -11.27
N ASP A 151 16.65 4.60 -11.71
CA ASP A 151 16.37 4.30 -13.11
C ASP A 151 14.87 4.35 -13.39
N PRO A 152 14.47 4.81 -14.58
CA PRO A 152 13.10 4.68 -15.05
C PRO A 152 12.78 3.21 -15.34
N PHE A 153 11.50 2.88 -15.39
CA PHE A 153 11.04 1.52 -15.62
C PHE A 153 9.73 1.47 -16.42
N MET A 154 9.41 0.29 -16.94
CA MET A 154 8.14 0.02 -17.60
C MET A 154 7.37 -1.01 -16.79
N SER A 155 6.27 -0.60 -16.14
CA SER A 155 5.39 -1.50 -15.41
C SER A 155 4.36 -2.18 -16.31
N LEU A 156 3.86 -3.36 -15.93
CA LEU A 156 2.82 -4.05 -16.70
C LEU A 156 1.54 -3.20 -16.92
N PRO A 157 0.99 -2.51 -15.90
CA PRO A 157 -0.17 -1.65 -16.12
C PRO A 157 0.14 -0.46 -17.04
N TYR A 158 1.34 0.09 -16.99
CA TYR A 158 1.75 1.14 -17.94
C TYR A 158 1.95 0.60 -19.37
N HIS A 159 2.51 -0.62 -19.50
CA HIS A 159 2.62 -1.31 -20.79
C HIS A 159 1.24 -1.54 -21.42
N LEU A 160 0.29 -2.07 -20.62
CA LEU A 160 -1.09 -2.22 -21.07
C LEU A 160 -1.69 -0.90 -21.54
N TYR A 161 -1.53 0.16 -20.76
CA TYR A 161 -2.01 1.50 -21.10
C TYR A 161 -1.42 1.99 -22.43
N THR A 162 -0.12 1.83 -22.64
CA THR A 162 0.55 2.29 -23.87
C THR A 162 0.12 1.49 -25.11
N LEU A 163 -0.08 0.18 -24.99
CA LEU A 163 -0.57 -0.65 -26.09
C LEU A 163 -1.95 -0.23 -26.56
N VAL A 164 -2.85 0.05 -25.62
CA VAL A 164 -4.23 0.46 -25.94
C VAL A 164 -4.27 1.91 -26.43
N ASN A 165 -3.63 2.82 -25.71
CA ASN A 165 -3.72 4.26 -25.98
C ASN A 165 -3.03 4.67 -27.28
N ASN A 166 -1.92 4.00 -27.64
CA ASN A 166 -1.18 4.28 -28.88
C ASN A 166 -1.64 3.39 -30.05
N GLY A 167 -2.60 2.50 -29.83
CA GLY A 167 -3.15 1.66 -30.90
C GLY A 167 -2.18 0.63 -31.49
N PHE A 168 -1.15 0.22 -30.73
CA PHE A 168 -0.12 -0.68 -31.26
C PHE A 168 -0.64 -2.09 -31.56
N SER A 169 -1.34 -2.72 -30.62
CA SER A 169 -1.93 -4.04 -30.81
C SER A 169 -2.88 -4.40 -29.67
N LEU A 170 -4.12 -4.72 -30.00
CA LEU A 170 -5.10 -5.20 -29.04
C LEU A 170 -4.76 -6.60 -28.53
N ASP A 171 -4.19 -7.46 -29.38
CA ASP A 171 -3.84 -8.84 -28.98
C ASP A 171 -2.76 -8.84 -27.90
N TYR A 172 -1.70 -8.03 -28.05
CA TYR A 172 -0.69 -7.86 -26.99
C TYR A 172 -1.26 -7.17 -25.75
N ALA A 173 -2.23 -6.27 -25.91
CA ALA A 173 -2.90 -5.65 -24.75
C ALA A 173 -3.68 -6.69 -23.94
N TYR A 174 -4.46 -7.57 -24.59
CA TYR A 174 -5.15 -8.67 -23.92
C TYR A 174 -4.17 -9.64 -23.25
N GLY A 175 -3.07 -9.99 -23.92
CA GLY A 175 -2.01 -10.81 -23.31
C GLY A 175 -1.41 -10.17 -22.07
N THR A 176 -1.09 -8.86 -22.12
CA THR A 176 -0.56 -8.11 -20.96
C THR A 176 -1.58 -8.06 -19.81
N ALA A 177 -2.85 -7.81 -20.13
CA ALA A 177 -3.93 -7.82 -19.13
C ALA A 177 -4.07 -9.18 -18.45
N PHE A 178 -4.03 -10.27 -19.23
CA PHE A 178 -4.08 -11.63 -18.71
C PHE A 178 -2.91 -11.93 -17.76
N VAL A 179 -1.69 -11.59 -18.15
CA VAL A 179 -0.49 -11.77 -17.30
C VAL A 179 -0.60 -10.96 -16.02
N LEU A 180 -1.05 -9.71 -16.08
CA LEU A 180 -1.26 -8.87 -14.91
C LEU A 180 -2.30 -9.46 -13.97
N MET A 181 -3.45 -9.90 -14.50
CA MET A 181 -4.50 -10.55 -13.70
C MET A 181 -4.01 -11.83 -13.03
N LEU A 182 -3.30 -12.68 -13.78
CA LEU A 182 -2.75 -13.93 -13.27
C LEU A 182 -1.75 -13.68 -12.14
N LEU A 183 -0.86 -12.70 -12.30
CA LEU A 183 0.13 -12.32 -11.30
C LEU A 183 -0.52 -11.82 -10.02
N LEU A 184 -1.53 -10.94 -10.14
CA LEU A 184 -2.32 -10.45 -9.00
C LEU A 184 -3.04 -11.59 -8.28
N LEU A 185 -3.64 -12.52 -9.02
CA LEU A 185 -4.34 -13.68 -8.48
C LEU A 185 -3.37 -14.60 -7.71
N ILE A 186 -2.20 -14.87 -8.28
CA ILE A 186 -1.16 -15.71 -7.63
C ILE A 186 -0.72 -15.06 -6.31
N ILE A 187 -0.42 -13.76 -6.30
CA ILE A 187 -0.03 -13.04 -5.08
C ILE A 187 -1.13 -13.14 -4.02
N GLN A 188 -2.39 -12.94 -4.39
CA GLN A 188 -3.53 -13.02 -3.47
C GLN A 188 -3.71 -14.44 -2.92
N LEU A 189 -3.58 -15.47 -3.75
CA LEU A 189 -3.68 -16.87 -3.33
C LEU A 189 -2.55 -17.24 -2.36
N ILE A 190 -1.31 -16.85 -2.65
CA ILE A 190 -0.16 -17.10 -1.76
C ILE A 190 -0.40 -16.43 -0.40
N CYS A 191 -0.80 -15.16 -0.38
CA CYS A 191 -1.06 -14.45 0.86
C CYS A 191 -2.23 -15.07 1.65
N LYS A 192 -3.29 -15.48 0.98
CA LYS A 192 -4.42 -16.16 1.60
C LYS A 192 -4.02 -17.52 2.17
N PHE A 193 -3.22 -18.28 1.45
CA PHE A 193 -2.70 -19.58 1.90
C PHE A 193 -1.82 -19.44 3.15
N VAL A 194 -0.88 -18.50 3.15
CA VAL A 194 -0.03 -18.19 4.33
C VAL A 194 -0.89 -17.77 5.52
N THR A 195 -1.91 -16.93 5.29
CA THR A 195 -2.83 -16.50 6.33
C THR A 195 -3.64 -17.66 6.90
N TYR A 196 -4.08 -18.58 6.04
CA TYR A 196 -4.85 -19.76 6.45
C TYR A 196 -4.00 -20.73 7.29
N MET A 197 -2.79 -21.05 6.85
CA MET A 197 -1.89 -21.94 7.59
C MET A 197 -1.55 -21.42 8.99
N ARG A 198 -1.45 -20.10 9.15
CA ARG A 198 -1.12 -19.46 10.43
C ARG A 198 -2.32 -19.28 11.37
N LYS A 199 -3.54 -19.45 10.86
CA LYS A 199 -4.78 -19.46 11.68
C LYS A 199 -5.04 -20.83 12.31
N GLY A 200 -4.46 -21.89 11.74
CA GLY A 200 -4.66 -23.27 12.21
C GLY A 200 -3.68 -23.74 13.29
N ASN A 201 -2.66 -22.93 13.58
CA ASN A 201 -1.74 -23.12 14.70
C ASN A 201 -1.97 -22.02 15.76
#